data_52090583015b7aa9281b5a02cdd29217
#
_entry.id   52090583015b7aa9281b5a02cdd29217
#
_cell.length_a   1.000
_cell.length_b   1.000
_cell.length_c   1.000
_cell.angle_alpha   90.00
_cell.angle_beta   90.00
_cell.angle_gamma   90.00
#
_symmetry.space_group_name_H-M   'P 1'
#
loop_
_entity.id
_entity.type
_entity.pdbx_description
1 polymer ?
#
loop_
_entity_poly.entity_id
_entity_poly.type
_entity_poly.pdbx_seq_one_letter_code
_entity_poly.pdbx_strand_id
1 'polypeptide(L)'
;MIQILYTIKFLFPFLLMALFFCLYKKEYGFMKRFYYKVVMSYNARKFYCIVLLTVLIFLNWCSFETDQNYAVACAALMTIPFMFNKVADRILHRLHESLRLLVTTLILAMVCYTAPYLNSIFQVLFTVSVASLFYPSERVISMKSLPEFTTNFIARLNVIIKFYY
;
A
#
# COMPACT_ATOMS: atom_id res chain seq x y z
N MET A 1 21.17 6.77 -26.00
CA MET A 1 20.72 7.45 -24.77
C MET A 1 19.21 7.30 -24.54
N ILE A 2 18.37 7.59 -25.52
CA ILE A 2 16.88 7.49 -25.40
C ILE A 2 16.43 6.05 -25.08
N GLN A 3 16.99 5.02 -25.72
CA GLN A 3 16.64 3.61 -25.46
C GLN A 3 16.94 3.17 -24.02
N ILE A 4 18.05 3.65 -23.44
CA ILE A 4 18.41 3.35 -22.04
C ILE A 4 17.39 3.96 -21.10
N LEU A 5 16.93 5.18 -21.37
CA LEU A 5 15.91 5.86 -20.55
C LEU A 5 14.57 5.10 -20.58
N TYR A 6 14.15 4.60 -21.74
CA TYR A 6 12.96 3.76 -21.88
C TYR A 6 13.08 2.44 -21.15
N THR A 7 14.25 1.79 -21.22
CA THR A 7 14.50 0.54 -20.49
C THR A 7 14.47 0.75 -18.98
N ILE A 8 15.06 1.85 -18.48
CA ILE A 8 15.01 2.22 -17.06
C ILE A 8 13.57 2.50 -16.64
N LYS A 9 12.81 3.28 -17.42
CA LYS A 9 11.40 3.56 -17.16
C LYS A 9 10.57 2.28 -17.09
N PHE A 10 10.83 1.33 -17.98
CA PHE A 10 10.13 0.04 -18.00
C PHE A 10 10.48 -0.85 -16.80
N LEU A 11 11.76 -0.90 -16.40
CA LEU A 11 12.24 -1.71 -15.28
C LEU A 11 11.93 -1.13 -13.90
N PHE A 12 11.67 0.18 -13.82
CA PHE A 12 11.48 0.89 -12.56
C PHE A 12 10.35 0.30 -11.67
N PRO A 13 9.13 0.01 -12.14
CA PRO A 13 8.10 -0.60 -11.32
C PRO A 13 8.45 -2.02 -10.86
N PHE A 14 9.18 -2.79 -11.67
CA PHE A 14 9.64 -4.13 -11.27
C PHE A 14 10.71 -4.04 -10.18
N LEU A 15 11.63 -3.09 -10.28
CA LEU A 15 12.64 -2.81 -9.24
C LEU A 15 11.96 -2.35 -7.94
N LEU A 16 10.97 -1.48 -8.03
CA LEU A 16 10.17 -1.07 -6.86
C LEU A 16 9.44 -2.26 -6.24
N MET A 17 8.79 -3.11 -7.04
CA MET A 17 8.16 -4.33 -6.53
C MET A 17 9.17 -5.23 -5.82
N ALA A 18 10.32 -5.49 -6.44
CA ALA A 18 11.37 -6.30 -5.84
C ALA A 18 11.87 -5.69 -4.52
N LEU A 19 12.06 -4.37 -4.46
CA LEU A 19 12.45 -3.66 -3.24
C LEU A 19 11.38 -3.82 -2.14
N PHE A 20 10.10 -3.67 -2.46
CA PHE A 20 9.02 -3.85 -1.49
C PHE A 20 8.90 -5.30 -1.03
N PHE A 21 9.05 -6.29 -1.91
CA PHE A 21 9.12 -7.70 -1.52
C PHE A 21 10.35 -8.01 -0.66
N CYS A 22 11.49 -7.36 -0.93
CA CYS A 22 12.67 -7.47 -0.09
C CYS A 22 12.50 -6.83 1.29
N LEU A 23 11.72 -5.75 1.41
CA LEU A 23 11.40 -5.10 2.70
C LEU A 23 10.28 -5.82 3.45
N TYR A 24 9.40 -6.51 2.73
CA TYR A 24 8.34 -7.32 3.29
C TYR A 24 8.93 -8.47 4.09
N LYS A 25 8.48 -8.66 5.32
CA LYS A 25 8.95 -9.66 6.29
C LYS A 25 10.36 -9.48 6.87
N LYS A 26 11.09 -8.41 6.58
CA LYS A 26 12.37 -8.22 7.26
C LYS A 26 12.21 -7.56 8.62
N GLU A 27 12.88 -8.18 9.61
CA GLU A 27 12.88 -7.76 11.01
C GLU A 27 13.77 -6.53 11.29
N TYR A 28 13.77 -5.53 10.41
CA TYR A 28 14.49 -4.30 10.69
C TYR A 28 13.89 -3.55 11.88
N GLY A 29 14.71 -3.05 12.78
CA GLY A 29 14.26 -2.34 13.97
C GLY A 29 13.32 -1.16 13.69
N PHE A 30 13.51 -0.48 12.54
CA PHE A 30 12.61 0.58 12.07
C PHE A 30 11.22 0.01 11.70
N MET A 31 11.17 -1.07 10.94
CA MET A 31 9.91 -1.69 10.53
C MET A 31 9.13 -2.25 11.73
N LYS A 32 9.83 -2.85 12.70
CA LYS A 32 9.23 -3.32 13.95
C LYS A 32 8.54 -2.17 14.70
N ARG A 33 9.18 -1.01 14.81
CA ARG A 33 8.61 0.18 15.45
C ARG A 33 7.42 0.73 14.67
N PHE A 34 7.51 0.75 13.35
CA PHE A 34 6.44 1.18 12.47
C PHE A 34 5.20 0.30 12.65
N TYR A 35 5.34 -1.03 12.50
CA TYR A 35 4.24 -1.98 12.68
C TYR A 35 3.61 -1.87 14.06
N TYR A 36 4.42 -1.83 15.10
CA TYR A 36 3.91 -1.64 16.46
C TYR A 36 3.08 -0.36 16.59
N LYS A 37 3.55 0.75 16.07
CA LYS A 37 2.87 2.04 16.16
C LYS A 37 1.54 2.04 15.38
N VAL A 38 1.52 1.44 14.20
CA VAL A 38 0.31 1.36 13.35
C VAL A 38 -0.73 0.42 13.96
N VAL A 39 -0.33 -0.71 14.56
CA VAL A 39 -1.24 -1.64 15.25
C VAL A 39 -1.83 -1.00 16.51
N MET A 40 -0.99 -0.39 17.34
CA MET A 40 -1.41 0.12 18.65
C MET A 40 -2.21 1.41 18.59
N SER A 41 -1.93 2.29 17.64
CA SER A 41 -2.54 3.63 17.58
C SER A 41 -3.50 3.76 16.41
N TYR A 42 -4.77 4.05 16.72
CA TYR A 42 -5.77 4.44 15.72
C TYR A 42 -5.35 5.72 14.96
N ASN A 43 -4.77 6.68 15.66
CA ASN A 43 -4.29 7.91 15.05
C ASN A 43 -3.13 7.66 14.05
N ALA A 44 -2.27 6.67 14.31
CA ALA A 44 -1.22 6.30 13.37
C ALA A 44 -1.80 5.68 12.09
N ARG A 45 -2.84 4.83 12.18
CA ARG A 45 -3.55 4.31 11.01
C ARG A 45 -4.23 5.43 10.21
N LYS A 46 -4.92 6.34 10.91
CA LYS A 46 -5.51 7.52 10.26
C LYS A 46 -4.47 8.37 9.55
N PHE A 47 -3.33 8.62 10.18
CA PHE A 47 -2.21 9.33 9.56
C PHE A 47 -1.67 8.58 8.33
N TYR A 48 -1.54 7.26 8.41
CA TYR A 48 -1.14 6.42 7.27
C TYR A 48 -2.09 6.57 6.07
N CYS A 49 -3.41 6.52 6.31
CA CYS A 49 -4.41 6.74 5.26
C CYS A 49 -4.35 8.16 4.67
N ILE A 50 -4.07 9.18 5.48
CA ILE A 50 -3.91 10.56 5.01
C ILE A 50 -2.66 10.69 4.14
N VAL A 51 -1.53 10.12 4.55
CA VAL A 51 -0.30 10.11 3.75
C VAL A 51 -0.54 9.39 2.42
N LEU A 52 -1.19 8.22 2.44
CA LEU A 52 -1.55 7.51 1.23
C LEU A 52 -2.42 8.35 0.30
N LEU A 53 -3.46 9.00 0.82
CA LEU A 53 -4.32 9.89 0.04
C LEU A 53 -3.52 11.04 -0.58
N THR A 54 -2.62 11.67 0.18
CA THR A 54 -1.76 12.75 -0.32
C THR A 54 -0.89 12.28 -1.48
N VAL A 55 -0.30 11.09 -1.35
CA VAL A 55 0.51 10.47 -2.42
C VAL A 55 -0.35 10.20 -3.66
N LEU A 56 -1.56 9.65 -3.49
CA LEU A 56 -2.47 9.38 -4.61
C LEU A 56 -2.89 10.66 -5.34
N ILE A 57 -3.22 11.73 -4.62
CA ILE A 57 -3.55 13.03 -5.21
C ILE A 57 -2.35 13.59 -5.97
N PHE A 58 -1.15 13.52 -5.39
CA PHE A 58 0.07 13.99 -6.03
C PHE A 58 0.37 13.21 -7.32
N LEU A 59 0.23 11.88 -7.30
CA LEU A 59 0.44 11.05 -8.49
C LEU A 59 -0.59 11.35 -9.60
N ASN A 60 -1.86 11.55 -9.24
CA ASN A 60 -2.89 11.97 -10.20
C ASN A 60 -2.57 13.34 -10.81
N TRP A 61 -2.07 14.27 -10.01
CA TRP A 61 -1.62 15.58 -10.51
C TRP A 61 -0.48 15.42 -11.53
N CYS A 62 0.56 14.63 -11.21
CA CYS A 62 1.68 14.40 -12.12
C CYS A 62 1.27 13.72 -13.44
N SER A 63 0.20 12.93 -13.42
CA SER A 63 -0.28 12.23 -14.62
C SER A 63 -1.25 13.06 -15.47
N PHE A 64 -1.71 14.20 -14.97
CA PHE A 64 -2.70 15.02 -15.66
C PHE A 64 -2.23 15.54 -17.03
N GLU A 65 -0.92 15.80 -17.17
CA GLU A 65 -0.35 16.29 -18.44
C GLU A 65 0.04 15.16 -19.41
N THR A 66 0.18 13.93 -18.93
CA THR A 66 0.73 12.81 -19.72
C THR A 66 -0.32 11.83 -20.20
N ASP A 67 -1.41 11.69 -19.47
CA ASP A 67 -2.45 10.69 -19.73
C ASP A 67 -3.68 11.33 -20.38
N GLN A 68 -4.52 10.47 -20.98
CA GLN A 68 -5.80 10.93 -21.51
C GLN A 68 -6.79 11.27 -20.40
N ASN A 69 -7.64 12.26 -20.62
CA ASN A 69 -8.60 12.78 -19.62
C ASN A 69 -9.47 11.68 -18.97
N TYR A 70 -9.87 10.65 -19.72
CA TYR A 70 -10.67 9.55 -19.17
C TYR A 70 -9.90 8.70 -18.19
N ALA A 71 -8.60 8.45 -18.44
CA ALA A 71 -7.77 7.65 -17.54
C ALA A 71 -7.51 8.41 -16.22
N VAL A 72 -7.25 9.71 -16.31
CA VAL A 72 -7.10 10.57 -15.13
C VAL A 72 -8.40 10.64 -14.34
N ALA A 73 -9.54 10.77 -15.02
CA ALA A 73 -10.85 10.78 -14.37
C ALA A 73 -11.13 9.45 -13.65
N CYS A 74 -10.84 8.31 -14.29
CA CYS A 74 -10.96 6.99 -13.65
C CYS A 74 -10.04 6.86 -12.42
N ALA A 75 -8.80 7.31 -12.52
CA ALA A 75 -7.85 7.28 -11.41
C ALA A 75 -8.30 8.20 -10.26
N ALA A 76 -8.85 9.37 -10.57
CA ALA A 76 -9.44 10.27 -9.58
C ALA A 76 -10.66 9.63 -8.88
N LEU A 77 -11.55 8.98 -9.63
CA LEU A 77 -12.68 8.23 -9.07
C LEU A 77 -12.23 7.09 -8.15
N MET A 78 -11.16 6.37 -8.51
CA MET A 78 -10.56 5.33 -7.65
C MET A 78 -9.93 5.91 -6.38
N THR A 79 -9.55 7.18 -6.36
CA THR A 79 -8.97 7.85 -5.19
C THR A 79 -10.03 8.34 -4.20
N ILE A 80 -11.26 8.60 -4.64
CA ILE A 80 -12.36 9.10 -3.79
C ILE A 80 -12.60 8.25 -2.54
N PRO A 81 -12.64 6.90 -2.60
CA PRO A 81 -12.84 6.07 -1.41
C PRO A 81 -11.80 6.31 -0.31
N PHE A 82 -10.58 6.70 -0.68
CA PHE A 82 -9.49 6.97 0.26
C PHE A 82 -9.63 8.30 1.00
N MET A 83 -10.52 9.19 0.57
CA MET A 83 -10.90 10.39 1.33
C MET A 83 -11.61 10.03 2.65
N PHE A 84 -12.28 8.88 2.67
CA PHE A 84 -12.98 8.38 3.86
C PHE A 84 -12.09 7.41 4.61
N ASN A 85 -11.51 7.82 5.74
CA ASN A 85 -10.58 7.01 6.53
C ASN A 85 -11.10 5.60 6.85
N LYS A 86 -12.41 5.46 7.17
CA LYS A 86 -13.03 4.15 7.46
C LYS A 86 -13.10 3.23 6.24
N VAL A 87 -13.29 3.81 5.05
CA VAL A 87 -13.35 3.06 3.79
C VAL A 87 -11.93 2.66 3.35
N ALA A 88 -10.98 3.59 3.44
CA ALA A 88 -9.56 3.34 3.17
C ALA A 88 -9.01 2.21 4.07
N ASP A 89 -9.27 2.30 5.39
CA ASP A 89 -8.92 1.26 6.37
C ASP A 89 -9.47 -0.12 5.95
N ARG A 90 -10.75 -0.19 5.60
CA ARG A 90 -11.39 -1.44 5.17
C ARG A 90 -10.82 -1.99 3.85
N ILE A 91 -10.53 -1.13 2.89
CA ILE A 91 -9.94 -1.55 1.61
C ILE A 91 -8.54 -2.11 1.82
N LEU A 92 -7.70 -1.41 2.60
CA LEU A 92 -6.33 -1.85 2.89
C LEU A 92 -6.31 -3.18 3.65
N HIS A 93 -7.19 -3.36 4.64
CA HIS A 93 -7.34 -4.62 5.35
C HIS A 93 -7.73 -5.76 4.41
N ARG A 94 -8.77 -5.59 3.59
CA ARG A 94 -9.21 -6.63 2.64
C ARG A 94 -8.14 -7.01 1.64
N LEU A 95 -7.39 -6.04 1.13
CA LEU A 95 -6.27 -6.30 0.23
C LEU A 95 -5.13 -7.04 0.94
N HIS A 96 -4.84 -6.69 2.19
CA HIS A 96 -3.82 -7.37 2.99
C HIS A 96 -4.20 -8.82 3.32
N GLU A 97 -5.45 -9.07 3.71
CA GLU A 97 -5.92 -10.40 4.12
C GLU A 97 -6.13 -11.35 2.93
N SER A 98 -6.50 -10.83 1.78
CA SER A 98 -6.77 -11.63 0.60
C SER A 98 -5.62 -11.54 -0.41
N LEU A 99 -4.71 -12.52 -0.35
CA LEU A 99 -3.62 -12.65 -1.32
C LEU A 99 -4.15 -12.68 -2.77
N ARG A 100 -5.31 -13.29 -3.00
CA ARG A 100 -5.93 -13.35 -4.34
C ARG A 100 -6.28 -11.95 -4.85
N LEU A 101 -6.92 -11.12 -4.01
CA LEU A 101 -7.26 -9.74 -4.38
C LEU A 101 -6.00 -8.91 -4.62
N LEU A 102 -4.99 -9.05 -3.77
CA LEU A 102 -3.73 -8.33 -3.91
C LEU A 102 -3.00 -8.71 -5.20
N VAL A 103 -2.90 -10.00 -5.52
CA VAL A 103 -2.29 -10.47 -6.77
C VAL A 103 -3.10 -10.01 -7.98
N THR A 104 -4.44 -10.07 -7.92
CA THR A 104 -5.31 -9.60 -9.01
C THR A 104 -5.14 -8.09 -9.24
N THR A 105 -5.09 -7.27 -8.20
CA THR A 105 -4.87 -5.82 -8.33
C THR A 105 -3.48 -5.51 -8.88
N LEU A 106 -2.45 -6.26 -8.51
CA LEU A 106 -1.11 -6.11 -9.05
C LEU A 106 -1.04 -6.51 -10.54
N ILE A 107 -1.67 -7.63 -10.93
CA ILE A 107 -1.75 -8.03 -12.34
C ILE A 107 -2.48 -6.97 -13.16
N LEU A 108 -3.61 -6.46 -12.64
CA LEU A 108 -4.36 -5.39 -13.31
C LEU A 108 -3.52 -4.12 -13.44
N ALA A 109 -2.77 -3.75 -12.40
CA ALA A 109 -1.82 -2.63 -12.45
C ALA A 109 -0.78 -2.84 -13.55
N MET A 110 -0.20 -4.05 -13.66
CA MET A 110 0.80 -4.34 -14.69
C MET A 110 0.21 -4.28 -16.11
N VAL A 111 -1.02 -4.75 -16.29
CA VAL A 111 -1.73 -4.61 -17.58
C VAL A 111 -1.94 -3.13 -17.93
N CYS A 112 -2.37 -2.30 -16.97
CA CYS A 112 -2.51 -0.85 -17.18
C CYS A 112 -1.17 -0.17 -17.49
N TYR A 113 -0.06 -0.67 -16.93
CA TYR A 113 1.28 -0.15 -17.21
C TYR A 113 1.73 -0.38 -18.64
N THR A 114 1.38 -1.54 -19.23
CA THR A 114 1.72 -1.86 -20.63
C THR A 114 0.82 -1.14 -21.64
N ALA A 115 -0.36 -0.69 -21.20
CA ALA A 115 -1.29 0.00 -22.06
C ALA A 115 -0.90 1.50 -22.18
N PRO A 116 -0.88 2.07 -23.39
CA PRO A 116 -0.59 3.48 -23.58
C PRO A 116 -1.65 4.34 -22.89
N TYR A 117 -1.23 5.42 -22.25
CA TYR A 117 -2.10 6.43 -21.63
C TYR A 117 -2.94 5.97 -20.41
N LEU A 118 -2.66 4.80 -19.82
CA LEU A 118 -3.30 4.33 -18.59
C LEU A 118 -2.39 4.39 -17.36
N ASN A 119 -1.37 5.22 -17.42
CA ASN A 119 -0.33 5.31 -16.39
C ASN A 119 -0.89 5.80 -15.04
N SER A 120 -1.87 6.71 -15.05
CA SER A 120 -2.55 7.18 -13.84
C SER A 120 -3.28 6.05 -13.10
N ILE A 121 -3.98 5.17 -13.82
CA ILE A 121 -4.66 4.01 -13.22
C ILE A 121 -3.64 3.03 -12.64
N PHE A 122 -2.55 2.75 -13.39
CA PHE A 122 -1.45 1.95 -12.88
C PHE A 122 -0.91 2.49 -11.56
N GLN A 123 -0.62 3.79 -11.49
CA GLN A 123 -0.04 4.42 -10.30
C GLN A 123 -0.95 4.27 -9.07
N VAL A 124 -2.26 4.45 -9.22
CA VAL A 124 -3.23 4.27 -8.13
C VAL A 124 -3.26 2.82 -7.67
N LEU A 125 -3.47 1.87 -8.58
CA LEU A 125 -3.56 0.44 -8.25
C LEU A 125 -2.26 -0.07 -7.61
N PHE A 126 -1.12 0.31 -8.17
CA PHE A 126 0.19 -0.08 -7.65
C PHE A 126 0.45 0.49 -6.26
N THR A 127 0.22 1.79 -6.07
CA THR A 127 0.44 2.46 -4.77
C THR A 127 -0.46 1.89 -3.68
N VAL A 128 -1.74 1.64 -3.99
CA VAL A 128 -2.69 1.04 -3.04
C VAL A 128 -2.28 -0.40 -2.70
N SER A 129 -1.84 -1.18 -3.69
CA SER A 129 -1.38 -2.56 -3.46
C SER A 129 -0.13 -2.59 -2.57
N VAL A 130 0.84 -1.70 -2.83
CA VAL A 130 2.04 -1.56 -2.00
C VAL A 130 1.68 -1.09 -0.59
N ALA A 131 0.80 -0.10 -0.46
CA ALA A 131 0.35 0.38 0.84
C ALA A 131 -0.34 -0.72 1.65
N SER A 132 -1.13 -1.59 1.00
CA SER A 132 -1.81 -2.70 1.68
C SER A 132 -0.84 -3.73 2.25
N LEU A 133 0.33 -3.94 1.64
CA LEU A 133 1.36 -4.86 2.16
C LEU A 133 1.87 -4.46 3.55
N PHE A 134 1.95 -3.16 3.81
CA PHE A 134 2.44 -2.62 5.08
C PHE A 134 1.31 -2.30 6.06
N TYR A 135 0.06 -2.63 5.72
CA TYR A 135 -1.08 -2.38 6.57
C TYR A 135 -1.36 -3.58 7.49
N PRO A 136 -1.75 -3.38 8.77
CA PRO A 136 -2.01 -4.48 9.70
C PRO A 136 -3.27 -5.26 9.32
N SER A 137 -3.31 -6.57 9.61
CA SER A 137 -4.51 -7.38 9.47
C SER A 137 -5.51 -7.11 10.60
N GLU A 138 -6.81 -7.35 10.38
CA GLU A 138 -7.84 -7.25 11.42
C GLU A 138 -7.55 -8.19 12.59
N ARG A 139 -7.00 -9.37 12.31
CA ARG A 139 -6.60 -10.35 13.33
C ARG A 139 -5.60 -9.77 14.33
N VAL A 140 -4.59 -9.04 13.83
CA VAL A 140 -3.57 -8.43 14.70
C VAL A 140 -4.16 -7.28 15.52
N ILE A 141 -5.12 -6.53 14.96
CA ILE A 141 -5.79 -5.46 15.69
C ILE A 141 -6.72 -6.02 16.77
N SER A 142 -7.44 -7.11 16.50
CA SER A 142 -8.32 -7.76 17.47
C SER A 142 -7.55 -8.41 18.63
N MET A 143 -6.32 -8.89 18.39
CA MET A 143 -5.45 -9.40 19.46
C MET A 143 -5.07 -8.34 20.52
N LYS A 144 -5.19 -7.06 20.20
CA LYS A 144 -4.98 -5.96 21.15
C LYS A 144 -5.91 -6.04 22.37
N SER A 145 -7.09 -6.64 22.23
CA SER A 145 -8.08 -6.78 23.31
C SER A 145 -7.81 -7.95 24.26
N LEU A 146 -6.79 -8.80 23.99
CA LEU A 146 -6.48 -9.94 24.83
C LEU A 146 -5.64 -9.52 26.05
N PRO A 147 -6.00 -10.00 27.28
CA PRO A 147 -5.31 -9.62 28.53
C PRO A 147 -3.84 -10.04 28.59
N GLU A 148 -3.44 -11.09 27.88
CA GLU A 148 -2.05 -11.52 27.77
C GLU A 148 -1.14 -10.50 27.02
N PHE A 149 -1.76 -9.57 26.31
CA PHE A 149 -1.05 -8.53 25.57
C PHE A 149 -0.49 -7.41 26.46
N THR A 150 -0.80 -7.42 27.76
CA THR A 150 -0.48 -6.29 28.66
C THR A 150 0.89 -6.39 29.35
N THR A 151 1.55 -7.54 29.39
CA THR A 151 2.65 -7.78 30.31
C THR A 151 4.07 -7.50 29.78
N ASN A 152 4.39 -7.66 28.50
CA ASN A 152 5.78 -7.45 28.01
C ASN A 152 5.85 -6.84 26.60
N PHE A 153 6.57 -5.72 26.44
CA PHE A 153 6.78 -5.03 25.15
C PHE A 153 7.41 -5.95 24.08
N ILE A 154 8.42 -6.74 24.44
CA ILE A 154 9.13 -7.64 23.53
C ILE A 154 8.22 -8.81 23.09
N ALA A 155 7.44 -9.37 24.02
CA ALA A 155 6.48 -10.42 23.70
C ALA A 155 5.38 -9.91 22.75
N ARG A 156 4.87 -8.70 22.98
CA ARG A 156 3.91 -8.03 22.07
C ARG A 156 4.48 -7.83 20.66
N LEU A 157 5.72 -7.39 20.58
CA LEU A 157 6.38 -7.14 19.31
C LEU A 157 6.54 -8.43 18.50
N ASN A 158 6.94 -9.53 19.15
CA ASN A 158 7.11 -10.84 18.51
C ASN A 158 5.76 -11.42 18.04
N VAL A 159 4.70 -11.27 18.85
CA VAL A 159 3.34 -11.69 18.46
C VAL A 159 2.83 -10.87 17.26
N ILE A 160 2.99 -9.55 17.29
CA ILE A 160 2.61 -8.68 16.16
C ILE A 160 3.34 -9.11 14.89
N ILE A 161 4.64 -9.35 14.94
CA ILE A 161 5.41 -9.77 13.77
C ILE A 161 4.98 -11.15 13.29
N LYS A 162 4.75 -12.10 14.18
CA LYS A 162 4.33 -13.46 13.82
C LYS A 162 2.97 -13.50 13.13
N PHE A 163 2.03 -12.63 13.51
CA PHE A 163 0.66 -12.58 12.96
C PHE A 163 0.43 -11.44 11.96
N TYR A 164 1.43 -10.58 11.75
CA TYR A 164 1.34 -9.52 10.75
C TYR A 164 1.37 -10.08 9.32
N TYR A 165 1.90 -11.30 9.20
CA TYR A 165 2.14 -11.97 7.92
C TYR A 165 1.33 -13.26 7.81
#